data_2781ed4026fca946be139d739399ad25
#
_entry.id   2781ed4026fca946be139d739399ad25
#
_cell.length_a   1.000
_cell.length_b   1.000
_cell.length_c   1.000
_cell.angle_alpha   90.00
_cell.angle_beta   90.00
_cell.angle_gamma   90.00
#
_symmetry.space_group_name_H-M   'P 1'
#
loop_
_entity.id
_entity.type
_entity.pdbx_description
1 polymer ?
#
loop_
_entity_poly.entity_id
_entity_poly.type
_entity_poly.pdbx_seq_one_letter_code
_entity_poly.pdbx_strand_id
1 'polypeptide(L)'
;MRTLILLAAVLCADSPLAAQAKKTLTLDVGLVNASGNSDFTSANLGEKATWKNGAWRAAQNAKVIYGETDGARTTESYDADLRGERAVSTRLGVYVFVAYQRDPFAGLASRWSGGPGLAAGLVQTARDTLGLEAAVTQQSERTTAPLERSFAATRTAALFKHVFTGKASFTQSLEWIANLETSADYRLNSESALVAPLSSKIGLRVSYVIRFDNQPEPTFEKTDKILTTGIQVAL
;
A
#
# COMPACT_ATOMS: atom_id res chain seq x y z
N MET A 1 -16.43 -17.57 15.97
CA MET A 1 -17.19 -16.57 15.18
C MET A 1 -16.56 -16.50 13.80
N ARG A 2 -17.33 -16.81 12.75
CA ARG A 2 -16.86 -16.85 11.37
C ARG A 2 -16.57 -15.43 10.88
N THR A 3 -15.30 -15.08 10.73
CA THR A 3 -14.90 -13.81 10.13
C THR A 3 -15.13 -13.92 8.62
N LEU A 4 -16.14 -13.22 8.13
CA LEU A 4 -16.42 -13.08 6.71
C LEU A 4 -15.26 -12.29 6.09
N ILE A 5 -14.44 -12.95 5.28
CA ILE A 5 -13.49 -12.27 4.39
C ILE A 5 -14.34 -11.68 3.26
N LEU A 6 -14.69 -10.40 3.38
CA LEU A 6 -15.27 -9.65 2.28
C LEU A 6 -14.15 -9.32 1.30
N LEU A 7 -13.94 -10.22 0.34
CA LEU A 7 -13.22 -9.88 -0.87
C LEU A 7 -14.13 -8.91 -1.65
N ALA A 8 -13.82 -7.61 -1.61
CA ALA A 8 -14.53 -6.62 -2.39
C ALA A 8 -14.14 -6.80 -3.86
N ALA A 9 -14.84 -7.68 -4.56
CA ALA A 9 -14.76 -7.76 -6.01
C ALA A 9 -15.28 -6.43 -6.57
N VAL A 10 -14.41 -5.64 -7.19
CA VAL A 10 -14.84 -4.48 -7.98
C VAL A 10 -15.67 -4.99 -9.14
N LEU A 11 -16.99 -4.84 -9.03
CA LEU A 11 -17.92 -5.03 -10.16
C LEU A 11 -17.59 -4.00 -11.22
N CYS A 12 -16.82 -4.40 -12.23
CA CYS A 12 -16.66 -3.65 -13.47
C CYS A 12 -18.01 -3.66 -14.19
N ALA A 13 -18.88 -2.70 -13.86
CA ALA A 13 -20.06 -2.45 -14.69
C ALA A 13 -19.58 -1.97 -16.07
N ASP A 14 -19.89 -2.74 -17.10
CA ASP A 14 -19.63 -2.38 -18.49
C ASP A 14 -20.60 -1.27 -18.91
N SER A 15 -20.19 -0.02 -18.71
CA SER A 15 -20.87 1.14 -19.28
C SER A 15 -20.30 1.42 -20.67
N PRO A 16 -21.11 1.87 -21.64
CA PRO A 16 -20.65 2.14 -23.03
C PRO A 16 -19.58 3.24 -23.12
N LEU A 17 -19.38 4.03 -22.09
CA LEU A 17 -18.23 4.95 -21.93
C LEU A 17 -16.89 4.24 -21.61
N ALA A 18 -16.91 2.94 -21.34
CA ALA A 18 -15.73 2.14 -20.97
C ALA A 18 -14.84 1.72 -22.16
N ALA A 19 -15.26 1.93 -23.39
CA ALA A 19 -14.54 1.46 -24.59
C ALA A 19 -13.15 2.08 -24.80
N GLN A 20 -12.77 3.14 -24.07
CA GLN A 20 -11.43 3.77 -24.09
C GLN A 20 -10.70 3.67 -22.74
N ALA A 21 -11.29 3.05 -21.73
CA ALA A 21 -10.68 2.94 -20.42
C ALA A 21 -9.61 1.84 -20.39
N LYS A 22 -8.40 2.19 -19.99
CA LYS A 22 -7.35 1.21 -19.73
C LYS A 22 -7.50 0.68 -18.29
N LYS A 23 -7.76 -0.62 -18.19
CA LYS A 23 -7.86 -1.34 -16.90
C LYS A 23 -6.62 -2.21 -16.72
N THR A 24 -6.13 -2.32 -15.50
CA THR A 24 -5.09 -3.29 -15.14
C THR A 24 -5.45 -3.90 -13.78
N LEU A 25 -5.23 -5.20 -13.65
CA LEU A 25 -5.36 -5.93 -12.39
C LEU A 25 -4.07 -6.72 -12.16
N THR A 26 -3.53 -6.61 -10.98
CA THR A 26 -2.36 -7.38 -10.56
C THR A 26 -2.69 -8.09 -9.25
N LEU A 27 -2.39 -9.37 -9.18
CA LEU A 27 -2.53 -10.20 -8.00
C LEU A 27 -1.15 -10.68 -7.55
N ASP A 28 -0.88 -10.60 -6.27
CA ASP A 28 0.33 -11.10 -5.64
C ASP A 28 -0.04 -12.19 -4.63
N VAL A 29 0.59 -13.35 -4.73
CA VAL A 29 0.45 -14.45 -3.77
C VAL A 29 1.85 -14.88 -3.35
N GLY A 30 2.10 -14.96 -2.06
CA GLY A 30 3.45 -15.31 -1.62
C GLY A 30 3.57 -15.70 -0.15
N LEU A 31 4.81 -16.01 0.20
CA LEU A 31 5.24 -16.24 1.57
C LEU A 31 5.77 -14.92 2.15
N VAL A 32 5.54 -14.72 3.43
CA VAL A 32 6.02 -13.58 4.21
C VAL A 32 6.93 -14.07 5.31
N ASN A 33 8.09 -13.43 5.44
CA ASN A 33 8.90 -13.49 6.64
C ASN A 33 8.96 -12.08 7.24
N ALA A 34 8.60 -11.93 8.50
CA ALA A 34 8.59 -10.65 9.20
C ALA A 34 9.35 -10.74 10.51
N SER A 35 9.93 -9.62 10.93
CA SER A 35 10.59 -9.42 12.22
C SER A 35 10.30 -8.01 12.77
N GLY A 36 10.39 -7.82 14.08
CA GLY A 36 10.00 -6.60 14.77
C GLY A 36 8.88 -6.89 15.76
N ASN A 37 7.75 -6.22 15.61
CA ASN A 37 6.56 -6.50 16.43
C ASN A 37 5.93 -7.88 16.15
N SER A 38 6.32 -8.55 15.07
CA SER A 38 5.87 -9.90 14.69
C SER A 38 7.04 -10.71 14.14
N ASP A 39 7.30 -11.86 14.74
CA ASP A 39 8.26 -12.87 14.24
C ASP A 39 7.47 -14.07 13.73
N PHE A 40 7.38 -14.25 12.42
CA PHE A 40 6.59 -15.32 11.83
C PHE A 40 6.97 -15.65 10.38
N THR A 41 6.48 -16.81 9.94
CA THR A 41 6.40 -17.16 8.52
C THR A 41 4.93 -17.42 8.18
N SER A 42 4.42 -16.73 7.18
CA SER A 42 3.02 -16.86 6.80
C SER A 42 2.75 -16.62 5.32
N ALA A 43 1.48 -16.75 4.93
CA ALA A 43 1.01 -16.45 3.58
C ALA A 43 0.48 -15.02 3.46
N ASN A 44 0.66 -14.43 2.27
CA ASN A 44 0.06 -13.15 1.92
C ASN A 44 -0.70 -13.20 0.59
N LEU A 45 -1.72 -12.37 0.51
CA LEU A 45 -2.45 -12.09 -0.72
C LEU A 45 -2.49 -10.57 -0.92
N GLY A 46 -2.15 -10.12 -2.13
CA GLY A 46 -2.25 -8.72 -2.53
C GLY A 46 -3.03 -8.56 -3.84
N GLU A 47 -3.75 -7.45 -3.95
CA GLU A 47 -4.46 -7.02 -5.15
C GLU A 47 -4.12 -5.56 -5.45
N LYS A 48 -3.93 -5.25 -6.73
CA LYS A 48 -3.83 -3.88 -7.21
C LYS A 48 -4.61 -3.74 -8.50
N ALA A 49 -5.67 -2.92 -8.46
CA ALA A 49 -6.47 -2.59 -9.62
C ALA A 49 -6.29 -1.12 -10.00
N THR A 50 -6.21 -0.82 -11.30
CA THR A 50 -6.23 0.56 -11.79
C THR A 50 -7.18 0.69 -12.96
N TRP A 51 -7.84 1.84 -13.03
CA TRP A 51 -8.69 2.26 -14.13
C TRP A 51 -8.25 3.67 -14.57
N LYS A 52 -8.11 3.89 -15.88
CA LYS A 52 -7.74 5.18 -16.45
C LYS A 52 -8.64 5.49 -17.65
N ASN A 53 -9.25 6.67 -17.63
CA ASN A 53 -10.05 7.18 -18.73
C ASN A 53 -9.81 8.70 -18.90
N GLY A 54 -9.18 9.07 -20.00
CA GLY A 54 -8.77 10.46 -20.26
C GLY A 54 -7.87 11.01 -19.12
N ALA A 55 -8.29 12.11 -18.50
CA ALA A 55 -7.61 12.73 -17.39
C ALA A 55 -7.87 12.06 -16.02
N TRP A 56 -8.82 11.13 -15.94
CA TRP A 56 -9.21 10.48 -14.70
C TRP A 56 -8.50 9.14 -14.50
N ARG A 57 -8.12 8.87 -13.28
CA ARG A 57 -7.58 7.60 -12.82
C ARG A 57 -8.23 7.23 -11.50
N ALA A 58 -8.64 5.97 -11.38
CA ALA A 58 -8.95 5.35 -10.10
C ALA A 58 -7.95 4.23 -9.83
N ALA A 59 -7.58 4.05 -8.58
CA ALA A 59 -6.70 2.97 -8.14
C ALA A 59 -7.23 2.39 -6.84
N GLN A 60 -7.12 1.07 -6.71
CA GLN A 60 -7.44 0.32 -5.51
C GLN A 60 -6.25 -0.59 -5.21
N ASN A 61 -5.91 -0.71 -3.94
CA ASN A 61 -4.98 -1.71 -3.45
C ASN A 61 -5.60 -2.42 -2.25
N ALA A 62 -5.36 -3.72 -2.13
CA ALA A 62 -5.71 -4.48 -0.94
C ALA A 62 -4.60 -5.48 -0.64
N LYS A 63 -4.30 -5.70 0.63
CA LYS A 63 -3.29 -6.66 1.09
C LYS A 63 -3.74 -7.30 2.38
N VAL A 64 -3.58 -8.61 2.46
CA VAL A 64 -3.84 -9.42 3.64
C VAL A 64 -2.61 -10.24 3.96
N ILE A 65 -2.20 -10.25 5.22
CA ILE A 65 -1.16 -11.11 5.75
C ILE A 65 -1.77 -11.88 6.91
N TYR A 66 -1.58 -13.19 6.93
CA TYR A 66 -2.09 -14.06 7.99
C TYR A 66 -1.06 -15.15 8.31
N GLY A 67 -0.82 -15.38 9.60
CA GLY A 67 0.08 -16.43 10.05
C GLY A 67 -0.31 -17.00 11.39
N GLU A 68 0.08 -18.25 11.59
CA GLU A 68 -0.08 -19.00 12.82
C GLU A 68 1.22 -19.75 13.14
N THR A 69 1.49 -19.91 14.43
CA THR A 69 2.54 -20.77 14.94
C THR A 69 1.94 -21.63 16.04
N ASP A 70 2.07 -22.95 15.94
CA ASP A 70 1.54 -23.94 16.89
C ASP A 70 0.03 -23.77 17.19
N GLY A 71 -0.77 -23.42 16.16
CA GLY A 71 -2.21 -23.21 16.25
C GLY A 71 -2.62 -21.87 16.90
N ALA A 72 -1.66 -21.06 17.34
CA ALA A 72 -1.89 -19.72 17.79
C ALA A 72 -1.66 -18.72 16.65
N ARG A 73 -2.57 -17.73 16.49
CA ARG A 73 -2.38 -16.65 15.54
C ARG A 73 -1.18 -15.82 15.98
N THR A 74 -0.23 -15.64 15.06
CA THR A 74 0.99 -14.87 15.29
C THR A 74 1.06 -13.59 14.48
N THR A 75 0.24 -13.48 13.41
CA THR A 75 0.07 -12.23 12.67
C THR A 75 -1.29 -12.15 12.00
N GLU A 76 -1.76 -10.93 11.85
CA GLU A 76 -2.97 -10.57 11.12
C GLU A 76 -2.84 -9.11 10.70
N SER A 77 -2.63 -8.85 9.39
CA SER A 77 -2.55 -7.49 8.86
C SER A 77 -3.46 -7.33 7.65
N TYR A 78 -4.21 -6.25 7.61
CA TYR A 78 -5.09 -5.85 6.51
C TYR A 78 -4.74 -4.41 6.15
N ASP A 79 -4.42 -4.19 4.88
CA ASP A 79 -4.24 -2.86 4.30
C ASP A 79 -5.16 -2.77 3.09
N ALA A 80 -5.89 -1.67 2.96
CA ALA A 80 -6.70 -1.38 1.78
C ALA A 80 -6.72 0.12 1.52
N ASP A 81 -6.66 0.53 0.26
CA ASP A 81 -6.84 1.92 -0.14
C ASP A 81 -7.61 2.05 -1.45
N LEU A 82 -8.30 3.18 -1.56
CA LEU A 82 -8.98 3.63 -2.76
C LEU A 82 -8.57 5.07 -3.05
N ARG A 83 -8.19 5.35 -4.29
CA ARG A 83 -7.73 6.65 -4.76
C ARG A 83 -8.44 7.04 -6.04
N GLY A 84 -8.95 8.28 -6.07
CA GLY A 84 -9.39 8.96 -7.29
C GLY A 84 -8.42 10.11 -7.61
N GLU A 85 -7.99 10.21 -8.86
CA GLU A 85 -7.03 11.21 -9.33
C GLU A 85 -7.49 11.84 -10.63
N ARG A 86 -7.26 13.15 -10.79
CA ARG A 86 -7.44 13.87 -12.03
C ARG A 86 -6.13 14.54 -12.44
N ALA A 87 -5.65 14.23 -13.63
CA ALA A 87 -4.52 14.93 -14.23
C ALA A 87 -4.92 16.38 -14.56
N VAL A 88 -4.13 17.34 -14.07
CA VAL A 88 -4.27 18.78 -14.35
C VAL A 88 -3.34 19.16 -15.49
N SER A 89 -2.20 18.49 -15.61
CA SER A 89 -1.27 18.60 -16.73
C SER A 89 -0.61 17.25 -17.00
N THR A 90 0.33 17.21 -17.93
CA THR A 90 1.13 16.00 -18.22
C THR A 90 1.97 15.53 -17.03
N ARG A 91 2.27 16.40 -16.08
CA ARG A 91 3.13 16.12 -14.92
C ARG A 91 2.47 16.33 -13.58
N LEU A 92 1.33 17.00 -13.52
CA LEU A 92 0.64 17.34 -12.28
C LEU A 92 -0.74 16.72 -12.24
N GLY A 93 -1.13 16.19 -11.09
CA GLY A 93 -2.45 15.69 -10.78
C GLY A 93 -2.92 16.11 -9.40
N VAL A 94 -4.22 16.18 -9.23
CA VAL A 94 -4.88 16.29 -7.91
C VAL A 94 -5.54 14.99 -7.59
N TYR A 95 -5.50 14.56 -6.34
CA TYR A 95 -6.13 13.31 -5.93
C TYR A 95 -6.84 13.42 -4.59
N VAL A 96 -7.72 12.49 -4.34
CA VAL A 96 -8.28 12.19 -3.03
C VAL A 96 -8.14 10.70 -2.79
N PHE A 97 -7.90 10.31 -1.55
CA PHE A 97 -7.82 8.89 -1.19
C PHE A 97 -8.45 8.64 0.17
N VAL A 98 -8.80 7.38 0.39
CA VAL A 98 -9.12 6.81 1.69
C VAL A 98 -8.36 5.50 1.84
N ALA A 99 -7.84 5.24 3.02
CA ALA A 99 -7.11 4.00 3.34
C ALA A 99 -7.58 3.47 4.69
N TYR A 100 -7.55 2.15 4.79
CA TYR A 100 -7.80 1.39 6.01
C TYR A 100 -6.61 0.50 6.31
N GLN A 101 -6.22 0.45 7.57
CA GLN A 101 -5.16 -0.42 8.06
C GLN A 101 -5.59 -1.06 9.38
N ARG A 102 -5.24 -2.33 9.55
CA ARG A 102 -5.38 -3.10 10.79
C ARG A 102 -4.15 -3.98 10.95
N ASP A 103 -3.51 -3.92 12.11
CA ASP A 103 -2.39 -4.78 12.48
C ASP A 103 -2.33 -4.91 14.01
N PRO A 104 -3.13 -5.80 14.60
CA PRO A 104 -3.17 -5.96 16.06
C PRO A 104 -1.84 -6.39 16.67
N PHE A 105 -0.99 -7.05 15.87
CA PHE A 105 0.33 -7.51 16.31
C PHE A 105 1.38 -6.37 16.29
N ALA A 106 1.06 -5.25 15.63
CA ALA A 106 1.79 -3.98 15.74
C ALA A 106 1.05 -2.94 16.61
N GLY A 107 0.12 -3.38 17.47
CA GLY A 107 -0.63 -2.50 18.38
C GLY A 107 -1.79 -1.74 17.74
N LEU A 108 -2.09 -1.97 16.44
CA LEU A 108 -3.09 -1.22 15.69
C LEU A 108 -4.37 -2.03 15.50
N ALA A 109 -5.42 -1.71 16.27
CA ALA A 109 -6.74 -2.34 16.09
C ALA A 109 -7.45 -1.86 14.82
N SER A 110 -7.33 -0.57 14.47
CA SER A 110 -7.76 -0.02 13.18
C SER A 110 -7.23 1.38 12.98
N ARG A 111 -6.97 1.75 11.72
CA ARG A 111 -6.65 3.12 11.30
C ARG A 111 -7.37 3.41 10.00
N TRP A 112 -8.09 4.53 9.99
CA TRP A 112 -8.62 5.15 8.79
C TRP A 112 -7.81 6.39 8.51
N SER A 113 -7.41 6.58 7.28
CA SER A 113 -6.72 7.78 6.82
C SER A 113 -7.27 8.22 5.48
N GLY A 114 -7.30 9.52 5.23
CA GLY A 114 -7.74 10.01 3.94
C GLY A 114 -7.66 11.52 3.84
N GLY A 115 -7.68 11.99 2.60
CA GLY A 115 -7.62 13.42 2.32
C GLY A 115 -7.22 13.75 0.88
N PRO A 116 -7.22 15.05 0.55
CA PRO A 116 -6.79 15.57 -0.73
C PRO A 116 -5.25 15.66 -0.80
N GLY A 117 -4.73 15.53 -2.02
CA GLY A 117 -3.31 15.66 -2.28
C GLY A 117 -2.98 16.08 -3.72
N LEU A 118 -1.71 16.36 -3.91
CA LEU A 118 -1.09 16.70 -5.19
C LEU A 118 -0.08 15.62 -5.56
N ALA A 119 -0.02 15.27 -6.82
CA ALA A 119 0.96 14.34 -7.38
C ALA A 119 1.73 15.04 -8.50
N ALA A 120 3.05 14.86 -8.52
CA ALA A 120 3.94 15.40 -9.54
C ALA A 120 4.84 14.31 -10.14
N GLY A 121 4.84 14.17 -11.47
CA GLY A 121 5.75 13.30 -12.21
C GLY A 121 7.04 14.04 -12.55
N LEU A 122 8.13 13.75 -11.86
CA LEU A 122 9.42 14.41 -12.06
C LEU A 122 10.19 13.79 -13.22
N VAL A 123 10.21 12.46 -13.30
CA VAL A 123 10.84 11.69 -14.36
C VAL A 123 9.79 10.79 -15.01
N GLN A 124 9.71 10.82 -16.33
CA GLN A 124 8.80 10.01 -17.13
C GLN A 124 9.49 9.60 -18.41
N THR A 125 10.31 8.57 -18.35
CA THR A 125 10.97 7.96 -19.51
C THR A 125 10.39 6.57 -19.77
N ALA A 126 10.84 5.90 -20.83
CA ALA A 126 10.46 4.53 -21.11
C ALA A 126 10.95 3.52 -20.04
N ARG A 127 12.00 3.85 -19.31
CA ARG A 127 12.61 2.98 -18.30
C ARG A 127 12.43 3.48 -16.89
N ASP A 128 12.46 4.79 -16.68
CA ASP A 128 12.46 5.41 -15.36
C ASP A 128 11.25 6.27 -15.16
N THR A 129 10.61 6.10 -14.01
CA THR A 129 9.59 7.03 -13.52
C THR A 129 9.93 7.43 -12.10
N LEU A 130 9.76 8.71 -11.78
CA LEU A 130 9.83 9.24 -10.43
C LEU A 130 8.66 10.16 -10.22
N GLY A 131 7.82 9.83 -9.25
CA GLY A 131 6.70 10.62 -8.78
C GLY A 131 6.91 11.11 -7.35
N LEU A 132 6.44 12.31 -7.07
CA LEU A 132 6.31 12.84 -5.71
C LEU A 132 4.86 13.15 -5.40
N GLU A 133 4.48 13.00 -4.15
CA GLU A 133 3.14 13.29 -3.65
C GLU A 133 3.20 14.10 -2.35
N ALA A 134 2.21 14.96 -2.16
CA ALA A 134 1.97 15.64 -0.89
C ALA A 134 0.46 15.70 -0.64
N ALA A 135 0.05 15.44 0.60
CA ALA A 135 -1.35 15.47 1.02
C ALA A 135 -1.50 16.01 2.44
N VAL A 136 -2.67 16.53 2.72
CA VAL A 136 -3.17 16.75 4.09
C VAL A 136 -4.21 15.66 4.34
N THR A 137 -4.09 14.97 5.47
CA THR A 137 -4.92 13.81 5.77
C THR A 137 -5.54 13.93 7.14
N GLN A 138 -6.75 13.41 7.28
CA GLN A 138 -7.35 13.10 8.57
C GLN A 138 -7.00 11.67 8.93
N GLN A 139 -6.51 11.46 10.13
CA GLN A 139 -6.22 10.15 10.73
C GLN A 139 -7.26 9.87 11.81
N SER A 140 -7.79 8.66 11.86
CA SER A 140 -8.63 8.15 12.95
C SER A 140 -8.10 6.77 13.33
N GLU A 141 -7.61 6.63 14.53
CA GLU A 141 -6.90 5.45 15.02
C GLU A 141 -7.55 4.89 16.26
N ARG A 142 -7.62 3.58 16.31
CA ARG A 142 -7.92 2.79 17.50
C ARG A 142 -6.79 1.81 17.71
N THR A 143 -6.19 1.82 18.90
CA THR A 143 -5.11 0.89 19.26
C THR A 143 -5.66 -0.36 19.94
N THR A 144 -4.82 -1.36 20.15
CA THR A 144 -5.18 -2.59 20.89
C THR A 144 -5.31 -2.32 22.40
N ALA A 145 -4.55 -1.37 22.97
CA ALA A 145 -4.91 -0.69 24.21
C ALA A 145 -6.11 0.24 23.89
N PRO A 146 -7.19 0.32 24.67
CA PRO A 146 -8.43 1.00 24.27
C PRO A 146 -8.26 2.54 24.23
N LEU A 147 -7.37 3.01 23.36
CA LEU A 147 -7.12 4.42 23.05
C LEU A 147 -7.64 4.72 21.65
N GLU A 148 -8.48 5.73 21.54
CA GLU A 148 -8.95 6.29 20.27
C GLU A 148 -8.40 7.69 20.13
N ARG A 149 -7.85 8.00 18.94
CA ARG A 149 -7.33 9.34 18.63
C ARG A 149 -7.66 9.71 17.19
N SER A 150 -7.87 11.00 16.98
CA SER A 150 -8.14 11.56 15.66
C SER A 150 -7.37 12.86 15.53
N PHE A 151 -6.60 12.99 14.44
CA PHE A 151 -5.72 14.13 14.22
C PHE A 151 -5.49 14.41 12.74
N ALA A 152 -5.13 15.63 12.41
CA ALA A 152 -4.66 16.00 11.08
C ALA A 152 -3.17 15.68 10.92
N ALA A 153 -2.77 15.19 9.73
CA ALA A 153 -1.39 14.87 9.41
C ALA A 153 -1.01 15.36 8.01
N THR A 154 0.27 15.62 7.80
CA THR A 154 0.83 15.72 6.45
C THR A 154 1.29 14.33 6.00
N ARG A 155 1.13 14.08 4.70
CA ARG A 155 1.68 12.90 4.02
C ARG A 155 2.52 13.36 2.84
N THR A 156 3.76 12.91 2.76
CA THR A 156 4.61 13.05 1.57
C THR A 156 5.06 11.68 1.12
N ALA A 157 5.13 11.47 -0.19
CA ALA A 157 5.60 10.20 -0.72
C ALA A 157 6.44 10.40 -1.99
N ALA A 158 7.38 9.47 -2.20
CA ALA A 158 8.16 9.34 -3.42
C ALA A 158 7.99 7.92 -3.96
N LEU A 159 7.76 7.80 -5.25
CA LEU A 159 7.65 6.52 -5.95
C LEU A 159 8.62 6.52 -7.14
N PHE A 160 9.61 5.66 -7.08
CA PHE A 160 10.56 5.40 -8.17
C PHE A 160 10.29 4.03 -8.79
N LYS A 161 10.39 3.94 -10.11
CA LYS A 161 10.38 2.67 -10.83
C LYS A 161 11.44 2.70 -11.91
N HIS A 162 12.21 1.60 -12.02
CA HIS A 162 13.15 1.34 -13.10
C HIS A 162 12.77 0.04 -13.83
N VAL A 163 12.82 0.03 -15.14
CA VAL A 163 12.61 -1.16 -15.99
C VAL A 163 13.92 -1.52 -16.66
N PHE A 164 14.49 -2.67 -16.31
CA PHE A 164 15.72 -3.22 -16.87
C PHE A 164 15.53 -3.70 -18.31
N THR A 165 16.61 -3.89 -19.02
CA THR A 165 16.60 -4.35 -20.42
C THR A 165 15.88 -5.70 -20.59
N GLY A 166 15.98 -6.61 -19.63
CA GLY A 166 15.29 -7.91 -19.59
C GLY A 166 13.84 -7.86 -19.11
N LYS A 167 13.21 -6.65 -19.08
CA LYS A 167 11.84 -6.42 -18.60
C LYS A 167 11.62 -6.67 -17.10
N ALA A 168 12.65 -7.07 -16.34
CA ALA A 168 12.58 -7.03 -14.89
C ALA A 168 12.36 -5.58 -14.45
N SER A 169 11.69 -5.36 -13.32
CA SER A 169 11.45 -4.02 -12.80
C SER A 169 11.76 -3.93 -11.32
N PHE A 170 12.38 -2.82 -10.95
CA PHE A 170 12.58 -2.42 -9.57
C PHE A 170 11.66 -1.26 -9.25
N THR A 171 11.03 -1.29 -8.07
CA THR A 171 10.25 -0.18 -7.52
C THR A 171 10.72 0.13 -6.11
N GLN A 172 10.77 1.43 -5.81
CA GLN A 172 11.02 1.95 -4.48
C GLN A 172 9.93 2.95 -4.14
N SER A 173 9.22 2.71 -3.05
CA SER A 173 8.34 3.70 -2.44
C SER A 173 8.91 4.16 -1.11
N LEU A 174 8.71 5.42 -0.81
CA LEU A 174 9.01 6.04 0.47
C LEU A 174 7.84 6.93 0.83
N GLU A 175 7.32 6.79 2.05
CA GLU A 175 6.22 7.58 2.56
C GLU A 175 6.55 8.09 3.95
N TRP A 176 6.33 9.37 4.18
CA TRP A 176 6.44 10.02 5.48
C TRP A 176 5.10 10.65 5.85
N ILE A 177 4.61 10.31 7.05
CA ILE A 177 3.38 10.83 7.64
C ILE A 177 3.76 11.50 8.95
N ALA A 178 3.40 12.77 9.13
CA ALA A 178 3.69 13.54 10.33
C ALA A 178 2.42 14.14 10.91
N ASN A 179 2.16 13.89 12.18
CA ASN A 179 1.07 14.47 12.93
C ASN A 179 1.28 15.98 13.06
N LEU A 180 0.27 16.79 12.73
CA LEU A 180 0.35 18.25 12.80
C LEU A 180 0.19 18.80 14.23
N GLU A 181 -0.33 17.99 15.15
CA GLU A 181 -0.52 18.38 16.54
C GLU A 181 0.65 17.98 17.43
N THR A 182 1.35 16.89 17.06
CA THR A 182 2.45 16.32 17.85
C THR A 182 3.63 15.99 16.95
N SER A 183 4.64 16.84 16.92
CA SER A 183 5.79 16.70 16.00
C SER A 183 6.62 15.43 16.23
N ALA A 184 6.56 14.85 17.42
CA ALA A 184 7.20 13.58 17.73
C ALA A 184 6.43 12.37 17.18
N ASP A 185 5.14 12.51 16.81
CA ASP A 185 4.34 11.44 16.20
C ASP A 185 4.49 11.49 14.68
N TYR A 186 5.41 10.70 14.16
CA TYR A 186 5.62 10.54 12.72
C TYR A 186 5.95 9.10 12.36
N ARG A 187 5.65 8.75 11.13
CA ARG A 187 5.87 7.41 10.56
C ARG A 187 6.63 7.50 9.25
N LEU A 188 7.46 6.50 9.00
CA LEU A 188 8.19 6.34 7.76
C LEU A 188 7.96 4.92 7.23
N ASN A 189 7.38 4.81 6.05
CA ASN A 189 7.16 3.54 5.36
C ASN A 189 8.04 3.50 4.11
N SER A 190 8.72 2.38 3.91
CA SER A 190 9.55 2.14 2.72
C SER A 190 9.24 0.75 2.16
N GLU A 191 9.07 0.64 0.85
CA GLU A 191 8.98 -0.64 0.16
C GLU A 191 9.90 -0.64 -1.04
N SER A 192 10.81 -1.63 -1.07
CA SER A 192 11.64 -1.97 -2.22
C SER A 192 11.11 -3.26 -2.83
N ALA A 193 10.79 -3.28 -4.11
CA ALA A 193 10.33 -4.50 -4.76
C ALA A 193 11.02 -4.73 -6.10
N LEU A 194 11.38 -5.98 -6.36
CA LEU A 194 11.92 -6.47 -7.63
C LEU A 194 10.93 -7.48 -8.22
N VAL A 195 10.60 -7.29 -9.49
CA VAL A 195 9.77 -8.22 -10.24
C VAL A 195 10.56 -8.72 -11.44
N ALA A 196 10.77 -10.04 -11.51
CA ALA A 196 11.38 -10.72 -12.64
C ALA A 196 10.28 -11.43 -13.47
N PRO A 197 10.04 -11.05 -14.74
CA PRO A 197 9.01 -11.68 -15.54
C PRO A 197 9.40 -13.11 -15.90
N LEU A 198 8.50 -14.06 -15.66
CA LEU A 198 8.59 -15.46 -16.07
C LEU A 198 7.82 -15.69 -17.38
N SER A 199 6.75 -14.91 -17.60
CA SER A 199 5.98 -14.89 -18.84
C SER A 199 5.41 -13.48 -19.07
N SER A 200 4.54 -13.32 -20.08
CA SER A 200 3.85 -12.05 -20.33
C SER A 200 2.89 -11.64 -19.19
N LYS A 201 2.43 -12.59 -18.40
CA LYS A 201 1.44 -12.39 -17.33
C LYS A 201 1.92 -12.77 -15.94
N ILE A 202 2.99 -13.55 -15.84
CA ILE A 202 3.47 -14.10 -14.56
C ILE A 202 4.89 -13.60 -14.30
N GLY A 203 5.15 -13.14 -13.09
CA GLY A 203 6.47 -12.74 -12.60
C GLY A 203 6.75 -13.27 -11.19
N LEU A 204 8.03 -13.45 -10.89
CA LEU A 204 8.51 -13.64 -9.53
C LEU A 204 8.69 -12.26 -8.89
N ARG A 205 8.10 -12.05 -7.72
CA ARG A 205 8.22 -10.82 -6.96
C ARG A 205 8.93 -11.07 -5.64
N VAL A 206 9.88 -10.21 -5.32
CA VAL A 206 10.47 -10.09 -3.99
C VAL A 206 10.26 -8.66 -3.54
N SER A 207 9.73 -8.45 -2.32
CA SER A 207 9.62 -7.13 -1.74
C SER A 207 10.10 -7.09 -0.30
N TYR A 208 10.70 -5.97 0.08
CA TYR A 208 11.16 -5.69 1.43
C TYR A 208 10.50 -4.39 1.90
N VAL A 209 9.72 -4.50 2.97
CA VAL A 209 8.99 -3.39 3.58
C VAL A 209 9.62 -3.08 4.93
N ILE A 210 9.84 -1.80 5.19
CA ILE A 210 10.21 -1.25 6.49
C ILE A 210 9.10 -0.30 6.91
N ARG A 211 8.52 -0.51 8.09
CA ARG A 211 7.56 0.38 8.73
C ARG A 211 8.20 0.91 10.01
N PHE A 212 8.36 2.20 10.10
CA PHE A 212 8.87 2.88 11.29
C PHE A 212 7.78 3.77 11.88
N ASP A 213 7.54 3.64 13.18
CA ASP A 213 6.69 4.50 13.98
C ASP A 213 7.54 5.07 15.13
N ASN A 214 7.64 6.41 15.22
CA ASN A 214 8.43 7.03 16.26
C ASN A 214 7.77 6.98 17.65
N GLN A 215 6.42 6.84 17.67
CA GLN A 215 5.64 6.70 18.91
C GLN A 215 4.70 5.49 18.83
N PRO A 216 5.25 4.26 18.81
CA PRO A 216 4.42 3.05 18.83
C PRO A 216 3.70 2.94 20.17
N GLU A 217 2.68 2.09 20.22
CA GLU A 217 2.05 1.75 21.50
C GLU A 217 3.06 1.13 22.47
N PRO A 218 2.90 1.34 23.80
CA PRO A 218 3.78 0.74 24.80
C PRO A 218 3.93 -0.77 24.60
N THR A 219 5.14 -1.29 24.72
CA THR A 219 5.55 -2.68 24.51
C THR A 219 5.75 -3.11 23.05
N PHE A 220 5.46 -2.25 22.06
CA PHE A 220 5.73 -2.54 20.65
C PHE A 220 7.03 -1.90 20.18
N GLU A 221 7.67 -2.53 19.19
CA GLU A 221 8.88 -2.00 18.59
C GLU A 221 8.58 -0.83 17.64
N LYS A 222 9.58 0.03 17.44
CA LYS A 222 9.48 1.16 16.50
C LYS A 222 9.57 0.75 15.04
N THR A 223 10.10 -0.44 14.75
CA THR A 223 10.43 -0.81 13.38
C THR A 223 10.02 -2.23 13.08
N ASP A 224 9.13 -2.39 12.12
CA ASP A 224 8.78 -3.67 11.53
C ASP A 224 9.47 -3.86 10.17
N LYS A 225 9.93 -5.07 9.90
CA LYS A 225 10.60 -5.45 8.65
C LYS A 225 9.90 -6.67 8.08
N ILE A 226 9.43 -6.57 6.84
CA ILE A 226 8.64 -7.62 6.19
C ILE A 226 9.30 -7.97 4.86
N LEU A 227 9.80 -9.18 4.73
CA LEU A 227 10.30 -9.74 3.46
C LEU A 227 9.22 -10.64 2.87
N THR A 228 8.78 -10.32 1.66
CA THR A 228 7.79 -11.10 0.93
C THR A 228 8.40 -11.64 -0.35
N THR A 229 8.18 -12.93 -0.61
CA THR A 229 8.52 -13.58 -1.89
C THR A 229 7.27 -14.27 -2.43
N GLY A 230 7.01 -14.16 -3.73
CA GLY A 230 5.80 -14.74 -4.28
C GLY A 230 5.69 -14.58 -5.79
N ILE A 231 4.54 -15.01 -6.30
CA ILE A 231 4.16 -14.92 -7.70
C ILE A 231 3.23 -13.72 -7.89
N GLN A 232 3.56 -12.90 -8.86
CA GLN A 232 2.71 -11.81 -9.34
C GLN A 232 2.03 -12.21 -10.65
N VAL A 233 0.72 -12.03 -10.74
CA VAL A 233 -0.07 -12.27 -11.95
C VAL A 233 -0.67 -10.96 -12.43
N ALA A 234 -0.39 -10.58 -13.69
CA ALA A 234 -0.95 -9.39 -14.36
C ALA A 234 -2.06 -9.81 -15.33
N LEU A 235 -3.25 -9.19 -15.19
CA LEU A 235 -4.47 -9.48 -15.95
C LEU A 235 -4.97 -8.26 -16.72
#